data_b8e5c7ae22d5d7b291d91e422eb7f06f
#
_entry.id   b8e5c7ae22d5d7b291d91e422eb7f06f
#
_cell.length_a   1.000
_cell.length_b   1.000
_cell.length_c   1.000
_cell.angle_alpha   90.00
_cell.angle_beta   90.00
_cell.angle_gamma   90.00
#
_symmetry.space_group_name_H-M   'P 1'
#
loop_
_entity.id
_entity.type
_entity.pdbx_description
1 polymer ?
#
loop_
_entity_poly.entity_id
_entity_poly.type
_entity_poly.pdbx_seq_one_letter_code
_entity_poly.pdbx_strand_id
1 'polypeptide(L)'
;MSPNPESPHGSHLELHDAPAPTDPRIDRISGHVREIIRILGLSPETDPNLVDTDRRVAKMYLEIFSGLDEGTRPKLTTFPNDERYTAMVMEKEIPFYSMCAHHFVPFYGHGHIAYIPNERIVGLSKLPRLLEFFARRPQLQERLTEQIASVLQEELEPQGVMVVVEARHLCVEMRGVKKPGSITVTSAIRGIFMQKAVREEFLDLLRRRG
;
A
#
# COMPACT_ATOMS: atom_id res chain seq x y z
N MET A 1 -24.44 5.35 -67.72
CA MET A 1 -25.23 5.33 -66.49
C MET A 1 -25.42 3.88 -66.06
N SER A 2 -24.62 3.43 -65.13
CA SER A 2 -24.73 2.09 -64.55
C SER A 2 -24.83 2.25 -63.02
N PRO A 3 -25.75 1.57 -62.33
CA PRO A 3 -25.96 1.73 -60.91
C PRO A 3 -24.88 0.96 -60.11
N ASN A 4 -24.49 1.57 -59.03
CA ASN A 4 -23.54 1.08 -58.03
C ASN A 4 -24.20 0.00 -57.16
N PRO A 5 -23.60 -1.14 -56.85
CA PRO A 5 -24.18 -2.12 -55.92
C PRO A 5 -23.93 -1.71 -54.47
N GLU A 6 -25.05 -1.75 -53.71
CA GLU A 6 -25.12 -1.53 -52.27
C GLU A 6 -24.27 -2.57 -51.50
N SER A 7 -23.45 -2.09 -50.55
CA SER A 7 -22.71 -2.90 -49.59
C SER A 7 -23.66 -3.44 -48.50
N PRO A 8 -23.57 -4.70 -48.09
CA PRO A 8 -24.40 -5.21 -47.01
C PRO A 8 -23.89 -4.69 -45.65
N HIS A 9 -24.79 -4.09 -44.88
CA HIS A 9 -24.59 -3.73 -43.48
C HIS A 9 -24.22 -4.97 -42.65
N GLY A 10 -22.98 -5.05 -42.26
CA GLY A 10 -22.52 -6.02 -41.25
C GLY A 10 -23.17 -5.69 -39.90
N SER A 11 -24.03 -6.56 -39.42
CA SER A 11 -24.53 -6.54 -38.06
C SER A 11 -23.38 -6.81 -37.12
N HIS A 12 -22.89 -5.77 -36.43
CA HIS A 12 -22.01 -5.94 -35.27
C HIS A 12 -22.79 -6.63 -34.16
N LEU A 13 -22.57 -7.92 -33.99
CA LEU A 13 -22.92 -8.65 -32.78
C LEU A 13 -22.11 -8.04 -31.65
N GLU A 14 -22.75 -7.20 -30.84
CA GLU A 14 -22.21 -6.81 -29.53
C GLU A 14 -22.16 -8.08 -28.68
N LEU A 15 -20.95 -8.64 -28.56
CA LEU A 15 -20.64 -9.62 -27.54
C LEU A 15 -20.79 -8.91 -26.19
N HIS A 16 -21.94 -9.08 -25.56
CA HIS A 16 -22.12 -8.77 -24.15
C HIS A 16 -21.17 -9.70 -23.38
N ASP A 17 -19.98 -9.19 -23.03
CA ASP A 17 -19.11 -9.85 -22.08
C ASP A 17 -19.93 -10.08 -20.80
N ALA A 18 -20.10 -11.34 -20.44
CA ALA A 18 -20.72 -11.70 -19.17
C ALA A 18 -19.93 -10.97 -18.04
N PRO A 19 -20.61 -10.31 -17.09
CA PRO A 19 -19.92 -9.61 -16.03
C PRO A 19 -18.98 -10.59 -15.32
N ALA A 20 -17.73 -10.18 -15.15
CA ALA A 20 -16.73 -10.98 -14.45
C ALA A 20 -17.29 -11.46 -13.10
N PRO A 21 -17.05 -12.72 -12.70
CA PRO A 21 -17.58 -13.27 -11.47
C PRO A 21 -17.22 -12.35 -10.30
N THR A 22 -18.22 -11.85 -9.58
CA THR A 22 -17.99 -11.00 -8.42
C THR A 22 -17.40 -11.83 -7.29
N ASP A 23 -16.35 -11.29 -6.63
CA ASP A 23 -15.74 -11.94 -5.47
C ASP A 23 -16.82 -12.24 -4.40
N PRO A 24 -16.98 -13.50 -3.97
CA PRO A 24 -18.03 -13.91 -3.03
C PRO A 24 -17.92 -13.21 -1.66
N ARG A 25 -16.75 -12.67 -1.34
CA ARG A 25 -16.54 -11.88 -0.11
C ARG A 25 -17.33 -10.57 -0.14
N ILE A 26 -17.61 -10.00 -1.33
CA ILE A 26 -18.37 -8.75 -1.47
C ILE A 26 -19.75 -8.89 -0.83
N ASP A 27 -20.51 -9.92 -1.17
CA ASP A 27 -21.87 -10.10 -0.66
C ASP A 27 -21.87 -10.35 0.86
N ARG A 28 -20.90 -11.10 1.38
CA ARG A 28 -20.77 -11.35 2.82
C ARG A 28 -20.44 -10.09 3.59
N ILE A 29 -19.42 -9.32 3.16
CA ILE A 29 -19.02 -8.06 3.80
C ILE A 29 -20.17 -7.05 3.71
N SER A 30 -20.81 -6.93 2.54
CA SER A 30 -21.96 -6.05 2.31
C SER A 30 -23.08 -6.33 3.31
N GLY A 31 -23.44 -7.60 3.55
CA GLY A 31 -24.45 -7.96 4.55
C GLY A 31 -24.12 -7.44 5.94
N HIS A 32 -22.88 -7.61 6.40
CA HIS A 32 -22.45 -7.10 7.72
C HIS A 32 -22.42 -5.57 7.78
N VAL A 33 -21.97 -4.90 6.73
CA VAL A 33 -21.96 -3.42 6.65
C VAL A 33 -23.38 -2.87 6.70
N ARG A 34 -24.32 -3.47 5.96
CA ARG A 34 -25.74 -3.09 5.98
C ARG A 34 -26.32 -3.21 7.38
N GLU A 35 -25.98 -4.27 8.10
CA GLU A 35 -26.44 -4.45 9.48
C GLU A 35 -25.84 -3.38 10.43
N ILE A 36 -24.56 -3.05 10.27
CA ILE A 36 -23.93 -1.95 11.04
C ILE A 36 -24.66 -0.64 10.78
N ILE A 37 -25.00 -0.30 9.53
CA ILE A 37 -25.72 0.91 9.17
C ILE A 37 -27.08 0.96 9.90
N ARG A 38 -27.82 -0.16 9.92
CA ARG A 38 -29.10 -0.27 10.62
C ARG A 38 -29.00 -0.14 12.14
N ILE A 39 -27.99 -0.77 12.74
CA ILE A 39 -27.72 -0.68 14.19
C ILE A 39 -27.42 0.78 14.59
N LEU A 40 -26.79 1.56 13.71
CA LEU A 40 -26.54 2.99 13.92
C LEU A 40 -27.81 3.86 13.76
N GLY A 41 -28.97 3.26 13.47
CA GLY A 41 -30.24 3.96 13.32
C GLY A 41 -30.45 4.58 11.94
N LEU A 42 -29.66 4.18 10.93
CA LEU A 42 -29.77 4.64 9.57
C LEU A 42 -30.54 3.62 8.70
N SER A 43 -31.21 4.09 7.68
CA SER A 43 -32.02 3.26 6.78
C SER A 43 -31.50 3.32 5.35
N PRO A 44 -30.67 2.36 4.93
CA PRO A 44 -30.14 2.33 3.56
C PRO A 44 -31.25 2.13 2.50
N GLU A 45 -32.43 1.67 2.92
CA GLU A 45 -33.58 1.47 2.04
C GLU A 45 -34.34 2.78 1.72
N THR A 46 -34.25 3.78 2.60
CA THR A 46 -35.02 5.04 2.48
C THR A 46 -34.13 6.26 2.25
N ASP A 47 -32.86 6.22 2.61
CA ASP A 47 -31.91 7.30 2.36
C ASP A 47 -31.20 7.08 1.01
N PRO A 48 -31.47 7.94 0.00
CA PRO A 48 -30.84 7.80 -1.33
C PRO A 48 -29.32 7.93 -1.30
N ASN A 49 -28.71 8.55 -0.26
CA ASN A 49 -27.27 8.67 -0.12
C ASN A 49 -26.63 7.37 0.37
N LEU A 50 -27.40 6.49 0.98
CA LEU A 50 -26.94 5.21 1.52
C LEU A 50 -27.18 4.02 0.57
N VAL A 51 -27.87 4.24 -0.55
CA VAL A 51 -28.06 3.19 -1.56
C VAL A 51 -26.71 2.65 -2.01
N ASP A 52 -26.53 1.31 -1.95
CA ASP A 52 -25.32 0.57 -2.28
C ASP A 52 -24.06 0.93 -1.45
N THR A 53 -24.19 1.67 -0.36
CA THR A 53 -23.05 2.00 0.53
C THR A 53 -22.39 0.75 1.06
N ASP A 54 -23.15 -0.25 1.43
CA ASP A 54 -22.68 -1.55 1.90
C ASP A 54 -21.80 -2.25 0.84
N ARG A 55 -22.17 -2.25 -0.42
CA ARG A 55 -21.38 -2.83 -1.52
C ARG A 55 -20.14 -1.99 -1.82
N ARG A 56 -20.25 -0.65 -1.78
CA ARG A 56 -19.09 0.23 -1.95
C ARG A 56 -18.05 0.00 -0.84
N VAL A 57 -18.48 -0.13 0.41
CA VAL A 57 -17.59 -0.43 1.53
C VAL A 57 -16.97 -1.81 1.40
N ALA A 58 -17.73 -2.82 0.97
CA ALA A 58 -17.20 -4.16 0.73
C ALA A 58 -16.10 -4.16 -0.33
N LYS A 59 -16.30 -3.51 -1.47
CA LYS A 59 -15.29 -3.37 -2.52
C LYS A 59 -14.07 -2.60 -2.03
N MET A 60 -14.27 -1.50 -1.32
CA MET A 60 -13.19 -0.71 -0.72
C MET A 60 -12.33 -1.57 0.21
N TYR A 61 -12.92 -2.42 1.07
CA TYR A 61 -12.16 -3.29 1.95
C TYR A 61 -11.33 -4.33 1.20
N LEU A 62 -11.83 -4.89 0.11
CA LEU A 62 -11.05 -5.82 -0.70
C LEU A 62 -9.88 -5.11 -1.39
N GLU A 63 -10.03 -3.86 -1.78
CA GLU A 63 -8.96 -3.05 -2.36
C GLU A 63 -7.90 -2.68 -1.32
N ILE A 64 -8.30 -2.04 -0.21
CA ILE A 64 -7.34 -1.55 0.80
C ILE A 64 -6.67 -2.68 1.61
N PHE A 65 -7.23 -3.89 1.59
CA PHE A 65 -6.67 -5.08 2.22
C PHE A 65 -6.10 -6.09 1.22
N SER A 66 -5.82 -5.66 -0.01
CA SER A 66 -5.26 -6.54 -1.05
C SER A 66 -3.91 -7.15 -0.68
N GLY A 67 -3.12 -6.51 0.18
CA GLY A 67 -1.86 -7.05 0.69
C GLY A 67 -1.99 -8.24 1.65
N LEU A 68 -3.23 -8.68 1.99
CA LEU A 68 -3.45 -9.94 2.70
C LEU A 68 -3.31 -11.16 1.78
N ASP A 69 -3.37 -10.97 0.47
CA ASP A 69 -3.13 -12.00 -0.51
C ASP A 69 -1.63 -12.05 -0.82
N GLU A 70 -0.94 -13.05 -0.28
CA GLU A 70 0.50 -13.25 -0.51
C GLU A 70 0.83 -13.47 -2.01
N GLY A 71 -0.14 -13.89 -2.81
CA GLY A 71 0.01 -14.00 -4.27
C GLY A 71 0.22 -12.64 -4.95
N THR A 72 -0.17 -11.55 -4.31
CA THR A 72 0.05 -10.16 -4.80
C THR A 72 1.37 -9.55 -4.35
N ARG A 73 2.17 -10.26 -3.55
CA ARG A 73 3.46 -9.78 -3.07
C ARG A 73 4.39 -9.41 -4.22
N PRO A 74 4.96 -8.19 -4.25
CA PRO A 74 5.86 -7.80 -5.32
C PRO A 74 7.15 -8.64 -5.26
N LYS A 75 7.50 -9.27 -6.37
CA LYS A 75 8.80 -9.91 -6.51
C LYS A 75 9.88 -8.83 -6.56
N LEU A 76 10.88 -8.92 -5.69
CA LEU A 76 12.04 -8.04 -5.72
C LEU A 76 12.92 -8.43 -6.92
N THR A 77 12.86 -7.62 -7.97
CA THR A 77 13.77 -7.80 -9.11
C THR A 77 15.11 -7.21 -8.73
N THR A 78 16.13 -8.06 -8.69
CA THR A 78 17.50 -7.68 -8.36
C THR A 78 18.39 -7.82 -9.58
N PHE A 79 19.49 -7.04 -9.60
CA PHE A 79 20.51 -7.03 -10.63
C PHE A 79 21.88 -7.21 -9.96
N PRO A 80 22.89 -7.77 -10.67
CA PRO A 80 24.26 -7.76 -10.18
C PRO A 80 24.74 -6.32 -9.93
N ASN A 81 25.58 -6.13 -8.92
CA ASN A 81 26.23 -4.86 -8.63
C ASN A 81 27.60 -4.80 -9.34
N ASP A 82 27.59 -4.87 -10.66
CA ASP A 82 28.81 -4.96 -11.48
C ASP A 82 29.71 -3.72 -11.32
N GLU A 83 29.10 -2.55 -11.12
CA GLU A 83 29.81 -1.28 -10.87
C GLU A 83 30.38 -1.18 -9.44
N ARG A 84 30.16 -2.19 -8.61
CA ARG A 84 30.59 -2.22 -7.19
C ARG A 84 30.18 -0.98 -6.41
N TYR A 85 28.96 -0.52 -6.62
CA TYR A 85 28.41 0.62 -5.92
C TYR A 85 28.32 0.29 -4.42
N THR A 86 28.96 1.11 -3.58
CA THR A 86 29.08 0.89 -2.13
C THR A 86 28.43 1.99 -1.29
N ALA A 87 27.91 3.03 -1.93
CA ALA A 87 27.22 4.10 -1.23
C ALA A 87 25.75 3.73 -0.95
N MET A 88 25.11 4.55 -0.12
CA MET A 88 23.70 4.39 0.25
C MET A 88 22.79 4.64 -0.95
N VAL A 89 21.84 3.73 -1.18
CA VAL A 89 20.70 3.94 -2.08
C VAL A 89 19.49 4.22 -1.19
N MET A 90 18.80 5.34 -1.45
CA MET A 90 17.65 5.78 -0.65
C MET A 90 16.48 6.18 -1.55
N GLU A 91 15.29 5.65 -1.25
CA GLU A 91 14.00 6.18 -1.67
C GLU A 91 13.34 6.84 -0.47
N LYS A 92 12.99 8.11 -0.58
CA LYS A 92 12.37 8.89 0.49
C LYS A 92 11.06 9.52 0.06
N GLU A 93 10.28 10.00 1.04
CA GLU A 93 8.96 10.62 0.81
C GLU A 93 7.99 9.69 0.05
N ILE A 94 8.10 8.37 0.24
CA ILE A 94 7.20 7.41 -0.40
C ILE A 94 5.85 7.48 0.29
N PRO A 95 4.78 8.01 -0.34
CA PRO A 95 3.49 8.13 0.31
C PRO A 95 2.84 6.76 0.49
N PHE A 96 2.13 6.58 1.59
CA PHE A 96 1.35 5.37 1.83
C PHE A 96 0.09 5.64 2.63
N TYR A 97 -0.89 4.74 2.48
CA TYR A 97 -2.08 4.63 3.31
C TYR A 97 -2.17 3.23 3.87
N SER A 98 -2.56 3.12 5.13
CA SER A 98 -2.77 1.84 5.81
C SER A 98 -3.95 1.93 6.76
N MET A 99 -4.36 0.78 7.30
CA MET A 99 -5.47 0.69 8.25
C MET A 99 -4.95 0.19 9.60
N CYS A 100 -5.19 0.97 10.65
CA CYS A 100 -4.84 0.58 12.00
C CYS A 100 -5.54 -0.75 12.38
N ALA A 101 -4.77 -1.77 12.74
CA ALA A 101 -5.30 -3.08 13.09
C ALA A 101 -6.28 -3.07 14.26
N HIS A 102 -6.15 -2.09 15.19
CA HIS A 102 -6.99 -2.00 16.38
C HIS A 102 -8.39 -1.43 16.11
N HIS A 103 -8.52 -0.52 15.14
CA HIS A 103 -9.75 0.26 14.97
C HIS A 103 -10.28 0.27 13.54
N PHE A 104 -9.56 -0.28 12.58
CA PHE A 104 -9.89 -0.21 11.15
C PHE A 104 -10.11 1.23 10.66
N VAL A 105 -9.35 2.16 11.24
CA VAL A 105 -9.32 3.57 10.86
C VAL A 105 -7.97 3.87 10.20
N PRO A 106 -7.90 4.71 9.15
CA PRO A 106 -6.67 4.96 8.44
C PRO A 106 -5.54 5.55 9.28
N PHE A 107 -4.32 5.18 8.95
CA PHE A 107 -3.12 5.98 9.19
C PHE A 107 -2.35 6.11 7.88
N TYR A 108 -1.68 7.23 7.70
CA TYR A 108 -1.04 7.56 6.44
C TYR A 108 0.15 8.49 6.65
N GLY A 109 1.06 8.48 5.73
CA GLY A 109 2.27 9.29 5.82
C GLY A 109 3.30 8.91 4.77
N HIS A 110 4.57 8.92 5.15
CA HIS A 110 5.67 8.64 4.25
C HIS A 110 6.60 7.55 4.82
N GLY A 111 7.05 6.70 3.94
CA GLY A 111 8.12 5.76 4.20
C GLY A 111 9.43 6.22 3.56
N HIS A 112 10.53 5.95 4.24
CA HIS A 112 11.89 6.23 3.78
C HIS A 112 12.67 4.93 3.90
N ILE A 113 13.18 4.44 2.79
CA ILE A 113 13.83 3.12 2.70
C ILE A 113 15.22 3.31 2.13
N ALA A 114 16.24 2.87 2.87
CA ALA A 114 17.61 2.89 2.40
C ALA A 114 18.29 1.53 2.60
N TYR A 115 19.21 1.23 1.71
CA TYR A 115 20.12 0.09 1.83
C TYR A 115 21.50 0.45 1.29
N ILE A 116 22.52 -0.27 1.76
CA ILE A 116 23.87 -0.22 1.20
C ILE A 116 24.08 -1.54 0.46
N PRO A 117 24.28 -1.50 -0.87
CA PRO A 117 24.41 -2.72 -1.68
C PRO A 117 25.60 -3.57 -1.25
N ASN A 118 25.46 -4.86 -1.48
CA ASN A 118 26.57 -5.82 -1.50
C ASN A 118 26.77 -6.30 -2.94
N GLU A 119 26.53 -7.56 -3.22
CA GLU A 119 26.68 -8.14 -4.58
C GLU A 119 25.51 -7.80 -5.52
N ARG A 120 24.40 -7.29 -4.98
CA ARG A 120 23.16 -7.09 -5.71
C ARG A 120 22.55 -5.71 -5.41
N ILE A 121 21.87 -5.16 -6.43
CA ILE A 121 21.05 -3.96 -6.32
C ILE A 121 19.60 -4.32 -6.65
N VAL A 122 18.64 -3.57 -6.10
CA VAL A 122 17.21 -3.75 -6.37
C VAL A 122 16.70 -2.66 -7.30
N GLY A 123 15.76 -2.99 -8.17
CA GLY A 123 15.08 -1.99 -8.99
C GLY A 123 14.32 -1.00 -8.10
N LEU A 124 14.56 0.30 -8.25
CA LEU A 124 14.02 1.37 -7.38
C LEU A 124 12.52 1.28 -7.18
N SER A 125 11.76 0.99 -8.24
CA SER A 125 10.29 0.83 -8.18
C SER A 125 9.82 -0.30 -7.26
N LYS A 126 10.71 -1.18 -6.80
CA LYS A 126 10.36 -2.30 -5.90
C LYS A 126 10.24 -1.85 -4.45
N LEU A 127 10.95 -0.80 -4.06
CA LEU A 127 10.90 -0.27 -2.70
C LEU A 127 9.51 0.31 -2.37
N PRO A 128 8.92 1.22 -3.17
CA PRO A 128 7.57 1.71 -2.92
C PRO A 128 6.51 0.60 -3.06
N ARG A 129 6.66 -0.34 -3.98
CA ARG A 129 5.71 -1.46 -4.09
C ARG A 129 5.74 -2.38 -2.88
N LEU A 130 6.91 -2.60 -2.27
CA LEU A 130 7.05 -3.38 -1.04
C LEU A 130 6.37 -2.68 0.14
N LEU A 131 6.58 -1.36 0.28
CA LEU A 131 5.90 -0.54 1.28
C LEU A 131 4.38 -0.64 1.10
N GLU A 132 3.87 -0.44 -0.12
CA GLU A 132 2.46 -0.50 -0.43
C GLU A 132 1.86 -1.87 -0.10
N PHE A 133 2.51 -2.95 -0.48
CA PHE A 133 2.06 -4.31 -0.20
C PHE A 133 1.87 -4.56 1.30
N PHE A 134 2.84 -4.18 2.13
CA PHE A 134 2.73 -4.32 3.58
C PHE A 134 1.77 -3.31 4.22
N ALA A 135 1.57 -2.14 3.62
CA ALA A 135 0.61 -1.15 4.08
C ALA A 135 -0.85 -1.57 3.80
N ARG A 136 -1.11 -2.30 2.71
CA ARG A 136 -2.46 -2.75 2.30
C ARG A 136 -2.96 -3.96 3.11
N ARG A 137 -2.90 -3.84 4.45
CA ARG A 137 -3.44 -4.83 5.40
C ARG A 137 -3.77 -4.15 6.73
N PRO A 138 -4.55 -4.78 7.63
CA PRO A 138 -4.68 -4.28 9.01
C PRO A 138 -3.30 -4.29 9.67
N GLN A 139 -2.76 -3.11 10.02
CA GLN A 139 -1.33 -2.95 10.31
C GLN A 139 -1.07 -2.23 11.64
N LEU A 140 0.10 -2.49 12.19
CA LEU A 140 0.79 -1.66 13.19
C LEU A 140 1.96 -0.98 12.49
N GLN A 141 2.22 0.28 12.78
CA GLN A 141 3.30 1.01 12.12
C GLN A 141 4.67 0.38 12.39
N GLU A 142 4.89 -0.09 13.62
CA GLU A 142 6.10 -0.80 14.02
C GLU A 142 6.29 -2.08 13.20
N ARG A 143 5.23 -2.86 13.03
CA ARG A 143 5.25 -4.10 12.24
C ARG A 143 5.48 -3.81 10.76
N LEU A 144 4.87 -2.77 10.20
CA LEU A 144 5.10 -2.31 8.83
C LEU A 144 6.58 -2.04 8.59
N THR A 145 7.19 -1.25 9.48
CA THR A 145 8.60 -0.85 9.43
C THR A 145 9.52 -2.06 9.47
N GLU A 146 9.27 -2.99 10.40
CA GLU A 146 10.05 -4.21 10.58
C GLU A 146 9.92 -5.19 9.40
N GLN A 147 8.72 -5.38 8.86
CA GLN A 147 8.48 -6.28 7.73
C GLN A 147 9.24 -5.83 6.47
N ILE A 148 9.24 -4.53 6.17
CA ILE A 148 9.98 -3.99 5.03
C ILE A 148 11.48 -4.24 5.20
N ALA A 149 12.03 -3.92 6.37
CA ALA A 149 13.45 -4.09 6.65
C ALA A 149 13.90 -5.56 6.59
N SER A 150 13.08 -6.48 7.13
CA SER A 150 13.37 -7.91 7.13
C SER A 150 13.39 -8.47 5.70
N VAL A 151 12.38 -8.16 4.88
CA VAL A 151 12.34 -8.65 3.49
C VAL A 151 13.53 -8.14 2.67
N LEU A 152 13.88 -6.87 2.81
CA LEU A 152 15.05 -6.33 2.11
C LEU A 152 16.35 -6.98 2.58
N GLN A 153 16.50 -7.25 3.88
CA GLN A 153 17.67 -7.92 4.42
C GLN A 153 17.78 -9.37 3.92
N GLU A 154 16.66 -10.09 3.88
CA GLU A 154 16.62 -11.51 3.51
C GLU A 154 16.77 -11.74 2.00
N GLU A 155 16.12 -10.93 1.16
CA GLU A 155 16.06 -11.18 -0.29
C GLU A 155 17.17 -10.47 -1.08
N LEU A 156 17.70 -9.36 -0.58
CA LEU A 156 18.74 -8.58 -1.23
C LEU A 156 20.13 -8.84 -0.66
N GLU A 157 20.20 -9.30 0.61
CA GLU A 157 21.45 -9.54 1.34
C GLU A 157 22.42 -8.32 1.31
N PRO A 158 21.93 -7.09 1.57
CA PRO A 158 22.74 -5.90 1.54
C PRO A 158 23.69 -5.84 2.74
N GLN A 159 24.66 -4.94 2.72
CA GLN A 159 25.48 -4.65 3.89
C GLN A 159 24.67 -4.12 5.08
N GLY A 160 23.52 -3.52 4.80
CA GLY A 160 22.56 -3.09 5.79
C GLY A 160 21.32 -2.44 5.16
N VAL A 161 20.30 -2.30 6.00
CA VAL A 161 19.02 -1.67 5.66
C VAL A 161 18.63 -0.70 6.77
N MET A 162 18.05 0.42 6.39
CA MET A 162 17.35 1.32 7.30
C MET A 162 16.00 1.72 6.70
N VAL A 163 14.95 1.56 7.51
CA VAL A 163 13.58 1.97 7.15
C VAL A 163 13.10 2.92 8.22
N VAL A 164 12.55 4.05 7.81
CA VAL A 164 11.85 5.00 8.69
C VAL A 164 10.46 5.23 8.13
N VAL A 165 9.46 5.21 9.01
CA VAL A 165 8.07 5.49 8.66
C VAL A 165 7.56 6.61 9.56
N GLU A 166 6.99 7.64 8.95
CA GLU A 166 6.36 8.77 9.62
C GLU A 166 4.89 8.82 9.24
N ALA A 167 3.99 8.78 10.20
CA ALA A 167 2.56 8.75 9.89
C ALA A 167 1.67 9.45 10.90
N ARG A 168 0.54 9.93 10.40
CA ARG A 168 -0.59 10.42 11.16
C ARG A 168 -1.59 9.29 11.35
N HIS A 169 -2.13 9.16 12.56
CA HIS A 169 -3.06 8.10 12.93
C HIS A 169 -4.44 8.67 13.23
N LEU A 170 -5.44 8.46 12.37
CA LEU A 170 -6.79 8.95 12.61
C LEU A 170 -7.42 8.32 13.87
N CYS A 171 -7.03 7.12 14.27
CA CYS A 171 -7.47 6.52 15.53
C CYS A 171 -7.02 7.29 16.78
N VAL A 172 -5.96 8.11 16.68
CA VAL A 172 -5.45 9.01 17.73
C VAL A 172 -6.02 10.42 17.56
N GLU A 173 -6.18 10.89 16.31
CA GLU A 173 -6.56 12.26 16.02
C GLU A 173 -8.06 12.52 16.16
N MET A 174 -8.91 11.68 15.54
CA MET A 174 -10.34 11.96 15.39
C MET A 174 -11.19 11.48 16.56
N ARG A 175 -10.66 10.60 17.40
CA ARG A 175 -11.37 9.99 18.56
C ARG A 175 -10.40 9.69 19.70
N GLY A 176 -10.93 9.20 20.83
CA GLY A 176 -10.12 8.84 22.00
C GLY A 176 -9.35 10.05 22.55
N VAL A 177 -8.03 10.04 22.44
CA VAL A 177 -7.16 11.11 22.98
C VAL A 177 -7.20 12.41 22.19
N LYS A 178 -7.73 12.42 20.98
CA LYS A 178 -7.99 13.59 20.13
C LYS A 178 -6.78 14.54 20.03
N LYS A 179 -5.69 14.07 19.45
CA LYS A 179 -4.45 14.85 19.24
C LYS A 179 -4.19 15.07 17.74
N PRO A 180 -4.93 16.02 17.11
CA PRO A 180 -4.71 16.33 15.68
C PRO A 180 -3.29 16.82 15.43
N GLY A 181 -2.70 16.35 14.31
CA GLY A 181 -1.36 16.76 13.88
C GLY A 181 -0.22 16.03 14.56
N SER A 182 -0.49 15.10 15.51
CA SER A 182 0.57 14.26 16.06
C SER A 182 1.12 13.30 14.98
N ILE A 183 2.44 13.16 14.93
CA ILE A 183 3.14 12.26 14.01
C ILE A 183 3.83 11.18 14.81
N THR A 184 3.60 9.94 14.43
CA THR A 184 4.34 8.78 14.97
C THR A 184 5.49 8.47 14.03
N VAL A 185 6.68 8.26 14.57
CA VAL A 185 7.88 7.87 13.82
C VAL A 185 8.36 6.52 14.32
N THR A 186 8.55 5.58 13.41
CA THR A 186 9.15 4.27 13.69
C THR A 186 10.35 4.03 12.78
N SER A 187 11.32 3.25 13.28
CA SER A 187 12.50 2.90 12.50
C SER A 187 12.91 1.45 12.70
N ALA A 188 13.42 0.83 11.64
CA ALA A 188 14.07 -0.48 11.69
C ALA A 188 15.45 -0.38 11.06
N ILE A 189 16.44 -1.01 11.72
CA ILE A 189 17.85 -0.87 11.38
C ILE A 189 18.48 -2.26 11.30
N ARG A 190 19.27 -2.51 10.26
CA ARG A 190 20.00 -3.76 10.03
C ARG A 190 21.45 -3.49 9.56
N GLY A 191 22.34 -4.40 9.87
CA GLY A 191 23.71 -4.42 9.37
C GLY A 191 24.49 -3.14 9.69
N ILE A 192 25.18 -2.59 8.68
CA ILE A 192 26.09 -1.45 8.83
C ILE A 192 25.42 -0.17 9.34
N PHE A 193 24.12 -0.01 9.19
CA PHE A 193 23.36 1.11 9.77
C PHE A 193 23.34 1.09 11.30
N MET A 194 23.79 0.02 11.95
CA MET A 194 24.06 0.01 13.39
C MET A 194 25.22 0.95 13.77
N GLN A 195 26.07 1.32 12.82
CA GLN A 195 27.13 2.31 13.02
C GLN A 195 26.54 3.72 13.01
N LYS A 196 26.95 4.54 13.96
CA LYS A 196 26.43 5.90 14.16
C LYS A 196 26.63 6.78 12.93
N ALA A 197 27.82 6.75 12.32
CA ALA A 197 28.14 7.58 11.16
C ALA A 197 27.22 7.30 9.94
N VAL A 198 26.91 6.03 9.69
CA VAL A 198 26.02 5.63 8.59
C VAL A 198 24.58 6.08 8.84
N ARG A 199 24.12 6.01 10.09
CA ARG A 199 22.80 6.56 10.45
C ARG A 199 22.74 8.08 10.33
N GLU A 200 23.81 8.78 10.70
CA GLU A 200 23.90 10.24 10.56
C GLU A 200 23.81 10.65 9.08
N GLU A 201 24.52 9.95 8.19
CA GLU A 201 24.42 10.15 6.75
C GLU A 201 22.97 9.96 6.24
N PHE A 202 22.30 8.87 6.66
CA PHE A 202 20.88 8.65 6.33
C PHE A 202 20.01 9.83 6.78
N LEU A 203 20.14 10.27 8.02
CA LEU A 203 19.35 11.37 8.57
C LEU A 203 19.64 12.70 7.85
N ASP A 204 20.88 12.92 7.44
CA ASP A 204 21.26 14.12 6.67
C ASP A 204 20.66 14.09 5.25
N LEU A 205 20.69 12.94 4.57
CA LEU A 205 20.04 12.76 3.26
C LEU A 205 18.50 12.91 3.37
N LEU A 206 17.91 12.41 4.45
CA LEU A 206 16.49 12.54 4.71
C LEU A 206 16.07 14.00 4.88
N ARG A 207 16.84 14.81 5.61
CA ARG A 207 16.54 16.23 5.87
C ARG A 207 16.72 17.14 4.66
N ARG A 208 17.56 16.78 3.70
CA ARG A 208 17.74 17.55 2.47
C ARG A 208 16.45 17.54 1.68
N ARG A 209 15.79 18.69 1.57
CA ARG A 209 14.66 18.86 0.64
C ARG A 209 15.22 18.92 -0.77
N GLY A 210 14.61 18.18 -1.70
CA GLY A 210 14.89 18.27 -3.13
C GLY A 210 14.32 19.56 -3.71
#